data_b8dfecfc88b75e2ad2cbf6b6dedd72c9
#
_entry.id   b8dfecfc88b75e2ad2cbf6b6dedd72c9
#
_cell.length_a   1.000
_cell.length_b   1.000
_cell.length_c   1.000
_cell.angle_alpha   90.00
_cell.angle_beta   90.00
_cell.angle_gamma   90.00
#
_symmetry.space_group_name_H-M   'P 1'
#
loop_
_entity.id
_entity.type
_entity.pdbx_description
1 polymer ?
#
loop_
_entity_poly.entity_id
_entity_poly.type
_entity_poly.pdbx_seq_one_letter_code
_entity_poly.pdbx_strand_id
1 'polypeptide(L)'
;MGKYKLTWKDLTWHDFKTYLFAMFKAFVPKGKISNLDELETFIQTKSAWVSQVTLYGYLKTRMGTRYVLHFENDTFMESVNLAKWNIYAVALQDLTLFTFSKLKANFNYQDIEKAKEIFLKILDDETSNKMPIDIIKNAKKSFDERLQNINWDNYHNDLPFNPSALSLYKWAPIAEDLKSLDRKIVLNSVILKWGVVQKEFNERIKF
;
A
#
# COMPACT_ATOMS: atom_id res chain seq x y z
N MET A 1 30.94 24.40 6.91
CA MET A 1 29.57 24.30 6.40
C MET A 1 29.63 23.78 4.97
N GLY A 2 29.55 22.49 4.78
CA GLY A 2 29.57 21.86 3.47
C GLY A 2 28.20 21.92 2.83
N LYS A 3 28.06 22.66 1.74
CA LYS A 3 26.88 22.64 0.88
C LYS A 3 26.84 21.30 0.17
N TYR A 4 26.02 20.36 0.62
CA TYR A 4 25.64 19.20 -0.19
C TYR A 4 24.84 19.71 -1.40
N LYS A 5 25.48 19.83 -2.56
CA LYS A 5 24.76 19.95 -3.83
C LYS A 5 24.20 18.56 -4.16
N LEU A 6 22.94 18.31 -3.81
CA LEU A 6 22.20 17.21 -4.43
C LEU A 6 22.10 17.52 -5.92
N THR A 7 22.72 16.65 -6.74
CA THR A 7 22.61 16.77 -8.18
C THR A 7 21.33 16.06 -8.64
N TRP A 8 20.68 16.63 -9.64
CA TRP A 8 19.47 16.11 -10.30
C TRP A 8 19.50 14.60 -10.66
N LYS A 9 20.69 14.04 -10.73
CA LYS A 9 20.92 12.63 -11.04
C LYS A 9 20.66 11.69 -9.87
N ASP A 10 20.76 12.16 -8.63
CA ASP A 10 20.75 11.28 -7.47
C ASP A 10 19.35 11.01 -6.91
N LEU A 11 18.44 11.99 -6.96
CA LEU A 11 17.08 11.87 -6.43
C LEU A 11 16.07 11.34 -7.45
N THR A 12 16.10 11.85 -8.67
CA THR A 12 15.07 11.55 -9.68
C THR A 12 15.24 10.20 -10.35
N TRP A 13 16.47 9.69 -10.47
CA TRP A 13 16.72 8.47 -11.22
C TRP A 13 16.58 7.20 -10.36
N HIS A 14 16.94 7.27 -9.10
CA HIS A 14 16.80 6.13 -8.20
C HIS A 14 15.35 5.93 -7.77
N ASP A 15 14.66 6.99 -7.33
CA ASP A 15 13.24 6.91 -6.95
C ASP A 15 12.35 6.64 -8.16
N PHE A 16 12.66 7.23 -9.32
CA PHE A 16 11.97 6.94 -10.57
C PHE A 16 12.22 5.50 -11.07
N LYS A 17 13.44 4.98 -10.95
CA LYS A 17 13.72 3.56 -11.22
C LYS A 17 13.00 2.65 -10.26
N THR A 18 12.98 2.95 -8.97
CA THR A 18 12.28 2.15 -7.95
C THR A 18 10.77 2.16 -8.19
N TYR A 19 10.21 3.33 -8.55
CA TYR A 19 8.81 3.49 -8.92
C TYR A 19 8.46 2.74 -10.22
N LEU A 20 9.25 2.93 -11.28
CA LEU A 20 9.08 2.20 -12.55
C LEU A 20 9.34 0.71 -12.38
N PHE A 21 10.35 0.32 -11.62
CA PHE A 21 10.67 -1.09 -11.39
C PHE A 21 9.57 -1.80 -10.60
N ALA A 22 8.97 -1.13 -9.62
CA ALA A 22 7.79 -1.63 -8.92
C ALA A 22 6.57 -1.73 -9.85
N MET A 23 6.38 -0.74 -10.74
CA MET A 23 5.35 -0.81 -11.79
C MET A 23 5.60 -1.98 -12.76
N PHE A 24 6.81 -2.12 -13.27
CA PHE A 24 7.15 -3.21 -14.21
C PHE A 24 7.05 -4.59 -13.56
N LYS A 25 7.52 -4.76 -12.32
CA LYS A 25 7.32 -6.02 -11.57
C LYS A 25 5.83 -6.35 -11.34
N ALA A 26 4.98 -5.34 -11.22
CA ALA A 26 3.54 -5.54 -11.05
C ALA A 26 2.86 -6.08 -12.31
N PHE A 27 3.43 -5.84 -13.50
CA PHE A 27 2.88 -6.28 -14.80
C PHE A 27 3.51 -7.54 -15.38
N VAL A 28 4.60 -8.06 -14.81
CA VAL A 28 5.16 -9.34 -15.25
C VAL A 28 4.14 -10.44 -14.97
N PRO A 29 3.80 -11.31 -15.95
CA PRO A 29 2.93 -12.46 -15.72
C PRO A 29 3.53 -13.33 -14.64
N LYS A 30 2.94 -13.30 -13.45
CA LYS A 30 3.41 -14.06 -12.31
C LYS A 30 2.68 -15.38 -12.27
N GLY A 31 3.38 -16.42 -11.84
CA GLY A 31 2.85 -17.76 -11.67
C GLY A 31 1.59 -17.82 -10.77
N LYS A 32 1.10 -19.01 -10.55
CA LYS A 32 0.00 -19.29 -9.62
C LYS A 32 0.41 -18.88 -8.20
N ILE A 33 -0.56 -18.63 -7.34
CA ILE A 33 -0.40 -18.44 -5.89
C ILE A 33 -0.91 -19.74 -5.26
N SER A 34 -0.01 -20.62 -4.85
CA SER A 34 -0.32 -21.97 -4.40
C SER A 34 0.22 -22.32 -3.00
N ASN A 35 0.95 -21.37 -2.40
CA ASN A 35 1.52 -21.51 -1.06
C ASN A 35 1.61 -20.15 -0.36
N LEU A 36 1.94 -20.18 0.94
CA LEU A 36 1.99 -18.97 1.77
C LEU A 36 3.12 -18.01 1.39
N ASP A 37 4.27 -18.48 0.89
CA ASP A 37 5.38 -17.61 0.49
C ASP A 37 5.02 -16.79 -0.77
N GLU A 38 4.34 -17.43 -1.73
CA GLU A 38 3.82 -16.74 -2.92
C GLU A 38 2.71 -15.76 -2.55
N LEU A 39 1.87 -16.11 -1.57
CA LEU A 39 0.84 -15.23 -1.03
C LEU A 39 1.44 -14.02 -0.32
N GLU A 40 2.44 -14.21 0.53
CA GLU A 40 3.20 -13.15 1.22
C GLU A 40 3.80 -12.17 0.20
N THR A 41 4.50 -12.71 -0.80
CA THR A 41 5.08 -11.89 -1.88
C THR A 41 4.00 -11.09 -2.64
N PHE A 42 2.85 -11.69 -2.89
CA PHE A 42 1.71 -11.01 -3.52
C PHE A 42 1.19 -9.88 -2.64
N ILE A 43 0.94 -10.16 -1.36
CA ILE A 43 0.43 -9.18 -0.39
C ILE A 43 1.39 -7.98 -0.30
N GLN A 44 2.68 -8.21 -0.06
CA GLN A 44 3.68 -7.16 0.05
C GLN A 44 3.76 -6.31 -1.23
N THR A 45 3.94 -6.97 -2.37
CA THR A 45 4.16 -6.29 -3.65
C THR A 45 2.95 -5.48 -4.09
N LYS A 46 1.72 -6.01 -3.92
CA LYS A 46 0.51 -5.33 -4.38
C LYS A 46 0.10 -4.20 -3.44
N SER A 47 0.31 -4.35 -2.15
CA SER A 47 0.10 -3.26 -1.19
C SER A 47 1.03 -2.09 -1.45
N ALA A 48 2.31 -2.35 -1.71
CA ALA A 48 3.28 -1.33 -2.09
C ALA A 48 2.89 -0.64 -3.42
N TRP A 49 2.50 -1.43 -4.42
CA TRP A 49 2.08 -0.90 -5.71
C TRP A 49 0.86 0.03 -5.61
N VAL A 50 -0.22 -0.41 -4.95
CA VAL A 50 -1.44 0.41 -4.80
C VAL A 50 -1.12 1.71 -4.05
N SER A 51 -0.38 1.63 -2.95
CA SER A 51 -0.01 2.79 -2.13
C SER A 51 0.77 3.83 -2.95
N GLN A 52 1.77 3.40 -3.71
CA GLN A 52 2.60 4.29 -4.52
C GLN A 52 1.83 4.89 -5.68
N VAL A 53 1.14 4.06 -6.47
CA VAL A 53 0.41 4.53 -7.65
C VAL A 53 -0.68 5.54 -7.28
N THR A 54 -1.36 5.32 -6.17
CA THR A 54 -2.45 6.21 -5.75
C THR A 54 -1.92 7.51 -5.13
N LEU A 55 -0.89 7.44 -4.26
CA LEU A 55 -0.27 8.63 -3.68
C LEU A 55 0.36 9.53 -4.75
N TYR A 56 1.27 8.98 -5.56
CA TYR A 56 1.95 9.78 -6.58
C TYR A 56 1.00 10.22 -7.70
N GLY A 57 0.01 9.41 -8.04
CA GLY A 57 -1.04 9.80 -8.98
C GLY A 57 -1.84 11.00 -8.48
N TYR A 58 -2.19 11.02 -7.21
CA TYR A 58 -2.92 12.14 -6.60
C TYR A 58 -2.04 13.40 -6.53
N LEU A 59 -0.78 13.29 -6.08
CA LEU A 59 0.17 14.41 -6.09
C LEU A 59 0.33 15.01 -7.49
N LYS A 60 0.56 14.16 -8.50
CA LYS A 60 0.68 14.60 -9.89
C LYS A 60 -0.59 15.33 -10.38
N THR A 61 -1.76 14.82 -10.04
CA THR A 61 -3.03 15.43 -10.45
C THR A 61 -3.21 16.83 -9.84
N ARG A 62 -2.81 17.03 -8.59
CA ARG A 62 -2.99 18.31 -7.89
C ARG A 62 -1.88 19.31 -8.11
N MET A 63 -0.65 18.86 -8.24
CA MET A 63 0.54 19.70 -8.38
C MET A 63 0.97 19.88 -9.85
N GLY A 64 0.31 19.18 -10.76
CA GLY A 64 0.64 19.20 -12.19
C GLY A 64 1.95 18.47 -12.53
N THR A 65 2.46 18.67 -13.75
CA THR A 65 3.66 17.98 -14.24
C THR A 65 4.95 18.40 -13.50
N ARG A 66 4.92 19.55 -12.80
CA ARG A 66 6.07 20.07 -12.04
C ARG A 66 6.11 19.54 -10.60
N TYR A 67 5.24 18.61 -10.21
CA TYR A 67 5.20 18.05 -8.86
C TYR A 67 6.57 17.50 -8.39
N VAL A 68 7.38 17.02 -9.34
CA VAL A 68 8.75 16.50 -9.06
C VAL A 68 9.68 17.59 -8.51
N LEU A 69 9.48 18.86 -8.87
CA LEU A 69 10.30 19.98 -8.35
C LEU A 69 10.10 20.21 -6.84
N HIS A 70 8.95 19.82 -6.31
CA HIS A 70 8.68 19.92 -4.88
C HIS A 70 9.45 18.88 -4.05
N PHE A 71 10.00 17.81 -4.69
CA PHE A 71 10.85 16.83 -4.02
C PHE A 71 12.22 17.36 -3.63
N GLU A 72 12.60 18.56 -4.10
CA GLU A 72 13.79 19.29 -3.64
C GLU A 72 13.57 19.96 -2.27
N ASN A 73 12.33 20.04 -1.81
CA ASN A 73 11.97 20.58 -0.49
C ASN A 73 11.94 19.45 0.54
N ASP A 74 12.86 19.49 1.51
CA ASP A 74 13.01 18.44 2.54
C ASP A 74 11.72 18.25 3.35
N THR A 75 11.04 19.31 3.76
CA THR A 75 9.80 19.24 4.53
C THR A 75 8.67 18.56 3.73
N PHE A 76 8.58 18.84 2.44
CA PHE A 76 7.62 18.19 1.57
C PHE A 76 7.95 16.70 1.42
N MET A 77 9.23 16.36 1.23
CA MET A 77 9.68 14.97 1.12
C MET A 77 9.44 14.18 2.40
N GLU A 78 9.67 14.78 3.57
CA GLU A 78 9.30 14.15 4.86
C GLU A 78 7.81 13.84 4.91
N SER A 79 6.96 14.80 4.50
CA SER A 79 5.50 14.63 4.46
C SER A 79 5.08 13.53 3.49
N VAL A 80 5.70 13.45 2.31
CA VAL A 80 5.45 12.39 1.32
C VAL A 80 5.88 11.02 1.86
N ASN A 81 7.04 10.94 2.52
CA ASN A 81 7.53 9.70 3.13
C ASN A 81 6.62 9.23 4.28
N LEU A 82 6.17 10.15 5.11
CA LEU A 82 5.21 9.85 6.18
C LEU A 82 3.89 9.33 5.60
N ALA A 83 3.38 9.98 4.57
CA ALA A 83 2.17 9.56 3.86
C ALA A 83 2.33 8.15 3.25
N LYS A 84 3.43 7.93 2.53
CA LYS A 84 3.75 6.65 1.89
C LYS A 84 3.67 5.48 2.87
N TRP A 85 4.32 5.59 4.02
CA TRP A 85 4.37 4.52 4.99
C TRP A 85 3.04 4.28 5.72
N ASN A 86 2.30 5.34 6.05
CA ASN A 86 0.99 5.20 6.66
C ASN A 86 -0.04 4.59 5.70
N ILE A 87 -0.03 4.99 4.43
CA ILE A 87 -0.91 4.41 3.40
C ILE A 87 -0.56 2.94 3.16
N TYR A 88 0.74 2.63 3.05
CA TYR A 88 1.20 1.27 2.85
C TYR A 88 0.82 0.34 4.00
N ALA A 89 0.99 0.78 5.25
CA ALA A 89 0.63 -0.01 6.42
C ALA A 89 -0.86 -0.42 6.42
N VAL A 90 -1.75 0.50 6.04
CA VAL A 90 -3.19 0.21 5.95
C VAL A 90 -3.50 -0.67 4.74
N ALA A 91 -2.86 -0.41 3.60
CA ALA A 91 -3.00 -1.22 2.39
C ALA A 91 -2.57 -2.68 2.63
N LEU A 92 -1.49 -2.87 3.39
CA LEU A 92 -1.00 -4.20 3.79
C LEU A 92 -2.03 -4.93 4.65
N GLN A 93 -2.63 -4.26 5.63
CA GLN A 93 -3.70 -4.82 6.46
C GLN A 93 -4.89 -5.24 5.60
N ASP A 94 -5.40 -4.34 4.76
CA ASP A 94 -6.58 -4.58 3.93
C ASP A 94 -6.39 -5.79 3.02
N LEU A 95 -5.24 -5.88 2.34
CA LEU A 95 -4.97 -6.98 1.42
C LEU A 95 -4.76 -8.30 2.16
N THR A 96 -4.08 -8.30 3.32
CA THR A 96 -3.92 -9.48 4.15
C THR A 96 -5.28 -10.04 4.58
N LEU A 97 -6.14 -9.19 5.13
CA LEU A 97 -7.48 -9.60 5.58
C LEU A 97 -8.35 -10.08 4.42
N PHE A 98 -8.30 -9.39 3.27
CA PHE A 98 -9.03 -9.77 2.07
C PHE A 98 -8.60 -11.15 1.56
N THR A 99 -7.29 -11.40 1.42
CA THR A 99 -6.79 -12.66 0.87
C THR A 99 -7.13 -13.83 1.76
N PHE A 100 -6.98 -13.73 3.08
CA PHE A 100 -7.32 -14.80 4.01
C PHE A 100 -8.82 -15.03 4.14
N SER A 101 -9.65 -13.97 4.07
CA SER A 101 -11.10 -14.13 3.98
C SER A 101 -11.52 -14.90 2.70
N LYS A 102 -10.86 -14.60 1.56
CA LYS A 102 -11.06 -15.35 0.31
C LYS A 102 -10.59 -16.80 0.39
N LEU A 103 -9.44 -17.06 1.01
CA LEU A 103 -8.94 -18.42 1.22
C LEU A 103 -9.91 -19.24 2.07
N LYS A 104 -10.43 -18.66 3.14
CA LYS A 104 -11.44 -19.33 3.98
C LYS A 104 -12.70 -19.64 3.19
N ALA A 105 -13.25 -18.66 2.48
CA ALA A 105 -14.52 -18.81 1.79
C ALA A 105 -14.47 -19.74 0.58
N ASN A 106 -13.39 -19.72 -0.20
CA ASN A 106 -13.33 -20.41 -1.49
C ASN A 106 -12.52 -21.71 -1.46
N PHE A 107 -11.60 -21.88 -0.50
CA PHE A 107 -10.68 -23.02 -0.41
C PHE A 107 -10.77 -23.74 0.94
N ASN A 108 -11.71 -23.37 1.80
CA ASN A 108 -11.87 -23.92 3.13
C ASN A 108 -10.60 -23.88 3.99
N TYR A 109 -9.78 -22.83 3.80
CA TYR A 109 -8.54 -22.65 4.54
C TYR A 109 -8.83 -22.27 5.99
N GLN A 110 -8.37 -23.08 6.95
CA GLN A 110 -8.74 -22.95 8.36
C GLN A 110 -7.71 -22.18 9.21
N ASP A 111 -6.44 -22.19 8.79
CA ASP A 111 -5.35 -21.57 9.57
C ASP A 111 -5.28 -20.05 9.38
N ILE A 112 -6.30 -19.36 9.90
CA ILE A 112 -6.45 -17.90 9.77
C ILE A 112 -5.36 -17.14 10.57
N GLU A 113 -4.75 -17.78 11.55
CA GLU A 113 -3.66 -17.20 12.34
C GLU A 113 -2.44 -16.84 11.49
N LYS A 114 -2.23 -17.55 10.38
CA LYS A 114 -1.20 -17.23 9.38
C LYS A 114 -1.35 -15.82 8.78
N ALA A 115 -2.53 -15.23 8.79
CA ALA A 115 -2.73 -13.85 8.39
C ALA A 115 -1.89 -12.89 9.27
N LYS A 116 -1.90 -13.12 10.59
CA LYS A 116 -1.10 -12.32 11.52
C LYS A 116 0.39 -12.57 11.34
N GLU A 117 0.80 -13.81 11.20
CA GLU A 117 2.21 -14.16 11.00
C GLU A 117 2.79 -13.48 9.76
N ILE A 118 2.12 -13.60 8.61
CA ILE A 118 2.53 -12.97 7.34
C ILE A 118 2.58 -11.44 7.47
N PHE A 119 1.55 -10.84 8.04
CA PHE A 119 1.52 -9.39 8.23
C PHE A 119 2.69 -8.90 9.08
N LEU A 120 2.98 -9.57 10.20
CA LEU A 120 4.08 -9.20 11.10
C LEU A 120 5.44 -9.40 10.41
N LYS A 121 5.63 -10.51 9.69
CA LYS A 121 6.86 -10.79 8.95
C LYS A 121 7.15 -9.71 7.92
N ILE A 122 6.16 -9.34 7.11
CA ILE A 122 6.33 -8.26 6.12
C ILE A 122 6.68 -6.93 6.80
N LEU A 123 6.03 -6.57 7.92
CA LEU A 123 6.37 -5.34 8.64
C LEU A 123 7.78 -5.34 9.23
N ASP A 124 8.25 -6.48 9.69
CA ASP A 124 9.61 -6.61 10.24
C ASP A 124 10.66 -6.46 9.12
N ASP A 125 10.39 -7.00 7.94
CA ASP A 125 11.24 -6.81 6.74
C ASP A 125 11.30 -5.34 6.30
N GLU A 126 10.20 -4.58 6.45
CA GLU A 126 10.15 -3.15 6.10
C GLU A 126 11.01 -2.26 7.03
N THR A 127 11.45 -2.77 8.17
CA THR A 127 12.47 -2.11 9.01
C THR A 127 13.75 -1.87 8.21
N SER A 128 14.17 -2.83 7.40
CA SER A 128 15.34 -2.74 6.52
C SER A 128 15.14 -1.68 5.42
N ASN A 129 13.90 -1.41 5.03
CA ASN A 129 13.51 -0.38 4.08
C ASN A 129 13.29 1.01 4.72
N LYS A 130 13.69 1.18 5.99
CA LYS A 130 13.59 2.42 6.77
C LYS A 130 12.14 2.87 7.05
N MET A 131 11.21 1.94 7.18
CA MET A 131 9.88 2.26 7.70
C MET A 131 10.01 2.73 9.16
N PRO A 132 9.42 3.90 9.54
CA PRO A 132 9.51 4.40 10.91
C PRO A 132 8.94 3.44 11.93
N ILE A 133 9.65 3.26 13.05
CA ILE A 133 9.31 2.28 14.11
C ILE A 133 7.96 2.58 14.76
N ASP A 134 7.59 3.83 14.90
CA ASP A 134 6.30 4.27 15.43
C ASP A 134 5.14 3.87 14.51
N ILE A 135 5.33 3.98 13.19
CA ILE A 135 4.34 3.50 12.20
C ILE A 135 4.20 1.98 12.28
N ILE A 136 5.32 1.23 12.39
CA ILE A 136 5.28 -0.22 12.56
C ILE A 136 4.51 -0.61 13.82
N LYS A 137 4.79 0.04 14.95
CA LYS A 137 4.08 -0.21 16.23
C LYS A 137 2.59 0.07 16.11
N ASN A 138 2.23 1.20 15.51
CA ASN A 138 0.83 1.58 15.29
C ASN A 138 0.12 0.62 14.34
N ALA A 139 0.79 0.16 13.28
CA ALA A 139 0.26 -0.81 12.34
C ALA A 139 0.00 -2.17 13.01
N LYS A 140 0.93 -2.67 13.83
CA LYS A 140 0.75 -3.90 14.61
C LYS A 140 -0.47 -3.81 15.54
N LYS A 141 -0.56 -2.72 16.29
CA LYS A 141 -1.69 -2.50 17.22
C LYS A 141 -3.03 -2.43 16.47
N SER A 142 -3.11 -1.62 15.42
CA SER A 142 -4.36 -1.47 14.64
C SER A 142 -4.75 -2.76 13.92
N PHE A 143 -3.79 -3.59 13.52
CA PHE A 143 -4.09 -4.89 12.93
C PHE A 143 -4.67 -5.86 13.94
N ASP A 144 -4.12 -5.91 15.16
CA ASP A 144 -4.66 -6.71 16.24
C ASP A 144 -6.12 -6.31 16.60
N GLU A 145 -6.39 -5.01 16.65
CA GLU A 145 -7.76 -4.49 16.87
C GLU A 145 -8.72 -4.93 15.76
N ARG A 146 -8.26 -4.93 14.50
CA ARG A 146 -9.07 -5.40 13.36
C ARG A 146 -9.31 -6.90 13.39
N LEU A 147 -8.31 -7.71 13.77
CA LEU A 147 -8.43 -9.15 13.90
C LEU A 147 -9.47 -9.57 14.94
N GLN A 148 -9.63 -8.81 16.03
CA GLN A 148 -10.63 -9.08 17.06
C GLN A 148 -12.08 -8.90 16.59
N ASN A 149 -12.29 -8.07 15.56
CA ASN A 149 -13.62 -7.66 15.11
C ASN A 149 -13.96 -8.13 13.69
N ILE A 150 -13.08 -8.90 13.05
CA ILE A 150 -13.26 -9.31 11.67
C ILE A 150 -14.28 -10.45 11.52
N ASN A 151 -15.19 -10.30 10.57
CA ASN A 151 -16.00 -11.42 10.08
C ASN A 151 -15.29 -12.07 8.87
N TRP A 152 -14.51 -13.12 9.13
CA TRP A 152 -13.73 -13.81 8.11
C TRP A 152 -14.55 -14.39 6.96
N ASP A 153 -15.80 -14.76 7.20
CA ASP A 153 -16.63 -15.40 6.18
C ASP A 153 -17.12 -14.40 5.12
N ASN A 154 -17.22 -13.13 5.48
CA ASN A 154 -17.79 -12.11 4.59
C ASN A 154 -16.89 -10.89 4.35
N TYR A 155 -15.77 -10.74 5.06
CA TYR A 155 -14.92 -9.54 4.98
C TYR A 155 -14.55 -9.17 3.54
N HIS A 156 -14.28 -10.16 2.69
CA HIS A 156 -13.90 -9.94 1.29
C HIS A 156 -14.99 -9.30 0.41
N ASN A 157 -16.25 -9.27 0.89
CA ASN A 157 -17.40 -8.65 0.21
C ASN A 157 -17.79 -7.30 0.84
N ASP A 158 -17.34 -7.02 2.07
CA ASP A 158 -17.78 -5.88 2.88
C ASP A 158 -16.80 -4.69 2.76
N LEU A 159 -16.65 -4.16 1.54
CA LEU A 159 -15.80 -3.00 1.23
C LEU A 159 -14.38 -3.09 1.85
N PRO A 160 -13.65 -4.19 1.64
CA PRO A 160 -12.42 -4.51 2.38
C PRO A 160 -11.30 -3.48 2.21
N PHE A 161 -11.36 -2.61 1.20
CA PHE A 161 -10.34 -1.62 0.88
C PHE A 161 -10.73 -0.17 1.19
N ASN A 162 -11.85 0.03 1.87
CA ASN A 162 -12.25 1.36 2.33
C ASN A 162 -11.22 2.00 3.28
N PRO A 163 -10.60 1.27 4.22
CA PRO A 163 -9.56 1.85 5.08
C PRO A 163 -8.35 2.37 4.30
N SER A 164 -7.90 1.67 3.26
CA SER A 164 -6.82 2.14 2.37
C SER A 164 -7.19 3.44 1.65
N ALA A 165 -8.42 3.54 1.16
CA ALA A 165 -8.89 4.75 0.49
C ALA A 165 -8.93 5.94 1.45
N LEU A 166 -9.43 5.74 2.66
CA LEU A 166 -9.45 6.76 3.72
C LEU A 166 -8.03 7.13 4.18
N SER A 167 -7.10 6.17 4.19
CA SER A 167 -5.71 6.43 4.53
C SER A 167 -5.04 7.36 3.52
N LEU A 168 -5.23 7.14 2.20
CA LEU A 168 -4.74 8.07 1.19
C LEU A 168 -5.32 9.48 1.40
N TYR A 169 -6.62 9.59 1.59
CA TYR A 169 -7.28 10.87 1.82
C TYR A 169 -6.72 11.60 3.05
N LYS A 170 -6.49 10.87 4.14
CA LYS A 170 -5.96 11.42 5.39
C LYS A 170 -4.51 11.90 5.25
N TRP A 171 -3.64 11.08 4.67
CA TRP A 171 -2.19 11.27 4.75
C TRP A 171 -1.57 11.99 3.56
N ALA A 172 -2.25 12.07 2.40
CA ALA A 172 -1.70 12.78 1.26
C ALA A 172 -1.34 14.23 1.64
N PRO A 173 -0.11 14.71 1.35
CA PRO A 173 0.35 16.05 1.71
C PRO A 173 -0.22 17.11 0.74
N ILE A 174 -1.53 17.26 0.77
CA ILE A 174 -2.32 18.22 0.00
C ILE A 174 -3.13 19.06 0.99
N ALA A 175 -3.33 20.33 0.70
CA ALA A 175 -4.10 21.25 1.54
C ALA A 175 -5.54 20.73 1.77
N GLU A 176 -6.05 20.87 3.00
CA GLU A 176 -7.33 20.26 3.42
C GLU A 176 -8.54 20.71 2.60
N ASP A 177 -8.58 21.98 2.22
CA ASP A 177 -9.60 22.56 1.35
C ASP A 177 -9.65 21.85 -0.02
N LEU A 178 -8.49 21.60 -0.62
CA LEU A 178 -8.38 20.84 -1.87
C LEU A 178 -8.75 19.37 -1.69
N LYS A 179 -8.30 18.74 -0.60
CA LYS A 179 -8.68 17.35 -0.30
C LYS A 179 -10.18 17.18 -0.14
N SER A 180 -10.85 18.14 0.51
CA SER A 180 -12.30 18.09 0.71
C SER A 180 -13.07 18.07 -0.61
N LEU A 181 -12.64 18.86 -1.59
CA LEU A 181 -13.21 18.88 -2.94
C LEU A 181 -12.99 17.55 -3.69
N ASP A 182 -11.87 16.88 -3.42
CA ASP A 182 -11.47 15.66 -4.11
C ASP A 182 -11.95 14.38 -3.46
N ARG A 183 -12.54 14.45 -2.28
CA ARG A 183 -12.80 13.28 -1.45
C ARG A 183 -13.35 12.09 -2.23
N LYS A 184 -14.41 12.29 -3.00
CA LYS A 184 -15.05 11.22 -3.77
C LYS A 184 -14.12 10.65 -4.87
N ILE A 185 -13.38 11.51 -5.54
CA ILE A 185 -12.46 11.13 -6.62
C ILE A 185 -11.30 10.33 -6.05
N VAL A 186 -10.72 10.79 -4.95
CA VAL A 186 -9.59 10.13 -4.27
C VAL A 186 -9.99 8.74 -3.79
N LEU A 187 -11.10 8.62 -3.06
CA LEU A 187 -11.58 7.33 -2.56
C LEU A 187 -11.82 6.34 -3.71
N ASN A 188 -12.55 6.77 -4.75
CA ASN A 188 -12.82 5.92 -5.91
C ASN A 188 -11.55 5.51 -6.65
N SER A 189 -10.55 6.38 -6.76
CA SER A 189 -9.29 6.06 -7.44
C SER A 189 -8.55 4.90 -6.77
N VAL A 190 -8.56 4.84 -5.44
CA VAL A 190 -7.96 3.74 -4.67
C VAL A 190 -8.75 2.44 -4.88
N ILE A 191 -10.07 2.51 -4.77
CA ILE A 191 -10.93 1.33 -4.96
C ILE A 191 -10.77 0.73 -6.35
N LEU A 192 -10.67 1.57 -7.40
CA LEU A 192 -10.40 1.09 -8.76
C LEU A 192 -9.07 0.36 -8.88
N LYS A 193 -8.00 0.81 -8.20
CA LYS A 193 -6.71 0.11 -8.19
C LYS A 193 -6.80 -1.23 -7.46
N TRP A 194 -7.52 -1.28 -6.35
CA TRP A 194 -7.79 -2.54 -5.67
C TRP A 194 -8.60 -3.51 -6.51
N GLY A 195 -9.54 -3.04 -7.32
CA GLY A 195 -10.28 -3.89 -8.27
C GLY A 195 -9.37 -4.65 -9.23
N VAL A 196 -8.28 -4.01 -9.70
CA VAL A 196 -7.25 -4.67 -10.52
C VAL A 196 -6.53 -5.77 -9.73
N VAL A 197 -6.17 -5.49 -8.48
CA VAL A 197 -5.48 -6.47 -7.59
C VAL A 197 -6.40 -7.64 -7.24
N GLN A 198 -7.68 -7.38 -6.94
CA GLN A 198 -8.67 -8.43 -6.68
C GLN A 198 -8.84 -9.36 -7.88
N LYS A 199 -8.94 -8.80 -9.09
CA LYS A 199 -9.03 -9.58 -10.32
C LYS A 199 -7.79 -10.45 -10.50
N GLU A 200 -6.59 -9.88 -10.38
CA GLU A 200 -5.33 -10.62 -10.47
C GLU A 200 -5.24 -11.74 -9.42
N PHE A 201 -5.66 -11.48 -8.18
CA PHE A 201 -5.69 -12.48 -7.12
C PHE A 201 -6.59 -13.66 -7.48
N ASN A 202 -7.84 -13.38 -7.89
CA ASN A 202 -8.82 -14.39 -8.24
C ASN A 202 -8.38 -15.27 -9.43
N GLU A 203 -7.64 -14.70 -10.39
CA GLU A 203 -7.12 -15.44 -11.55
C GLU A 203 -5.94 -16.36 -11.19
N ARG A 204 -5.15 -15.97 -10.18
CA ARG A 204 -3.88 -16.63 -9.85
C ARG A 204 -3.97 -17.62 -8.71
N ILE A 205 -4.94 -17.47 -7.80
CA ILE A 205 -5.05 -18.28 -6.60
C ILE A 205 -5.39 -19.73 -6.94
N LYS A 206 -4.64 -20.68 -6.35
CA LYS A 206 -4.76 -22.15 -6.54
C LYS A 206 -4.35 -22.88 -5.26
N PHE A 207 -4.92 -22.49 -4.11
CA PHE A 207 -4.71 -23.14 -2.82
C PHE A 207 -5.39 -24.50 -2.72
#